data_8ca901ca78baff33e3a15b6a5797f3ea
#
_entry.id   8ca901ca78baff33e3a15b6a5797f3ea
#
_cell.length_a   1.000
_cell.length_b   1.000
_cell.length_c   1.000
_cell.angle_alpha   90.00
_cell.angle_beta   90.00
_cell.angle_gamma   90.00
#
_symmetry.space_group_name_H-M   'P 1'
#
loop_
_entity.id
_entity.type
_entity.pdbx_description
1 polymer ?
#
loop_
_entity_poly.entity_id
_entity_poly.type
_entity_poly.pdbx_seq_one_letter_code
_entity_poly.pdbx_strand_id
1 'polypeptide(L)'
;MNARVAAILVVLLAVLGGGALLYQQQERARRPDNVATLGRTLFKDLKAADIAAIRIVEPNATLTLQRKADRWTIAERADFPADLAKVREFVLKVIDLKVGQSEPLGEKDRARLNLDASGTKVEFLSADNKPLGALNVGRKYFKREVDNPDKAIPDGRFVVLPGEERTAYLVGDPLTQATTRTADWIERSSFQVEKVKTLEVRYPGGETWRVERSGDNADWKLAGAKPGEKLDIPRANAASYSLQLLELADVAPKDAVDTGLDKPIRVDATTLDGASYAIKVGRLAGDNYYVTLADAKVKPDAKDAERAKLLEKKEDTKK
;
A
#
# COMPACT_ATOMS: atom_id res chain seq x y z
N MET A 1 -11.36 75.75 16.54
CA MET A 1 -11.88 74.47 15.99
C MET A 1 -13.35 74.37 16.44
N ASN A 2 -14.29 74.35 15.49
CA ASN A 2 -15.72 74.33 15.83
C ASN A 2 -16.08 73.03 16.51
N ALA A 3 -16.86 73.08 17.62
CA ALA A 3 -17.27 71.90 18.39
C ALA A 3 -17.94 70.80 17.53
N ARG A 4 -18.59 71.21 16.43
CA ARG A 4 -19.19 70.26 15.44
C ARG A 4 -18.11 69.44 14.68
N VAL A 5 -16.97 70.07 14.33
CA VAL A 5 -15.87 69.40 13.63
C VAL A 5 -15.15 68.43 14.57
N ALA A 6 -14.99 68.81 15.86
CA ALA A 6 -14.42 67.92 16.84
C ALA A 6 -15.30 66.69 17.12
N ALA A 7 -16.63 66.88 17.19
CA ALA A 7 -17.58 65.73 17.35
C ALA A 7 -17.55 64.74 16.16
N ILE A 8 -17.50 65.27 14.92
CA ILE A 8 -17.38 64.45 13.70
C ILE A 8 -16.09 63.62 13.70
N LEU A 9 -14.95 64.24 14.06
CA LEU A 9 -13.66 63.56 14.16
C LEU A 9 -13.66 62.43 15.20
N VAL A 10 -14.28 62.64 16.35
CA VAL A 10 -14.40 61.64 17.42
C VAL A 10 -15.25 60.44 16.92
N VAL A 11 -16.37 60.70 16.25
CA VAL A 11 -17.22 59.63 15.69
C VAL A 11 -16.47 58.86 14.59
N LEU A 12 -15.72 59.55 13.73
CA LEU A 12 -14.91 58.91 12.66
C LEU A 12 -13.81 58.03 13.26
N LEU A 13 -13.14 58.49 14.31
CA LEU A 13 -12.14 57.73 15.05
C LEU A 13 -12.75 56.51 15.75
N ALA A 14 -13.94 56.63 16.31
CA ALA A 14 -14.64 55.50 16.94
C ALA A 14 -15.09 54.44 15.93
N VAL A 15 -15.56 54.85 14.74
CA VAL A 15 -15.96 53.95 13.64
C VAL A 15 -14.74 53.24 13.05
N LEU A 16 -13.66 53.98 12.77
CA LEU A 16 -12.43 53.41 12.23
C LEU A 16 -11.71 52.54 13.25
N GLY A 17 -11.64 52.95 14.51
CA GLY A 17 -11.05 52.15 15.60
C GLY A 17 -11.87 50.90 15.93
N GLY A 18 -13.18 51.05 15.98
CA GLY A 18 -14.10 49.91 16.20
C GLY A 18 -14.07 48.92 15.02
N GLY A 19 -14.06 49.42 13.77
CA GLY A 19 -13.94 48.60 12.58
C GLY A 19 -12.58 47.85 12.50
N ALA A 20 -11.49 48.51 12.86
CA ALA A 20 -10.16 47.92 12.93
C ALA A 20 -10.07 46.79 14.00
N LEU A 21 -10.68 47.04 15.19
CA LEU A 21 -10.74 46.08 16.27
C LEU A 21 -11.58 44.83 15.89
N LEU A 22 -12.73 45.05 15.25
CA LEU A 22 -13.58 43.95 14.75
C LEU A 22 -12.88 43.17 13.65
N TYR A 23 -12.19 43.87 12.73
CA TYR A 23 -11.38 43.23 11.70
C TYR A 23 -10.24 42.38 12.30
N GLN A 24 -9.53 42.94 13.28
CA GLN A 24 -8.45 42.25 13.99
C GLN A 24 -8.96 41.05 14.81
N GLN A 25 -10.13 41.16 15.46
CA GLN A 25 -10.76 40.03 16.12
C GLN A 25 -11.19 38.95 15.14
N GLN A 26 -11.72 39.32 13.98
CA GLN A 26 -12.11 38.39 12.94
C GLN A 26 -10.89 37.71 12.28
N GLU A 27 -9.77 38.42 12.10
CA GLU A 27 -8.50 37.83 11.66
C GLU A 27 -7.87 36.92 12.72
N ARG A 28 -7.90 37.30 14.01
CA ARG A 28 -7.45 36.41 15.09
C ARG A 28 -8.31 35.16 15.23
N ALA A 29 -9.60 35.25 15.04
CA ALA A 29 -10.50 34.09 14.99
C ALA A 29 -10.29 33.20 13.76
N ARG A 30 -9.70 33.76 12.68
CA ARG A 30 -9.35 33.03 11.45
C ARG A 30 -7.93 32.45 11.48
N ARG A 31 -7.05 32.95 12.34
CA ARG A 31 -5.71 32.37 12.53
C ARG A 31 -5.84 31.29 13.61
N PRO A 32 -5.80 29.99 13.26
CA PRO A 32 -5.58 28.98 14.28
C PRO A 32 -4.26 29.31 14.98
N ASP A 33 -4.19 29.08 16.28
CA ASP A 33 -2.95 29.19 17.05
C ASP A 33 -1.96 28.14 16.53
N ASN A 34 -1.27 28.46 15.42
CA ASN A 34 -0.32 27.55 14.78
C ASN A 34 0.76 27.08 15.76
N VAL A 35 1.06 27.88 16.76
CA VAL A 35 2.06 27.56 17.80
C VAL A 35 1.56 26.49 18.75
N ALA A 36 0.28 26.49 19.11
CA ALA A 36 -0.31 25.54 20.07
C ALA A 36 -0.46 24.12 19.48
N THR A 37 -0.52 24.00 18.15
CA THR A 37 -0.70 22.71 17.46
C THR A 37 0.60 22.13 16.89
N LEU A 38 1.64 22.94 16.75
CA LEU A 38 2.94 22.53 16.20
C LEU A 38 3.56 21.39 17.03
N GLY A 39 3.97 20.31 16.38
CA GLY A 39 4.54 19.13 17.02
C GLY A 39 3.54 18.24 17.75
N ARG A 40 2.24 18.61 17.79
CA ARG A 40 1.19 17.73 18.34
C ARG A 40 1.12 16.44 17.53
N THR A 41 1.10 15.30 18.22
CA THR A 41 0.80 14.01 17.60
C THR A 41 -0.69 13.98 17.21
N LEU A 42 -1.00 13.57 15.98
CA LEU A 42 -2.37 13.51 15.48
C LEU A 42 -3.20 12.45 16.23
N PHE A 43 -2.61 11.28 16.48
CA PHE A 43 -3.27 10.17 17.15
C PHE A 43 -2.61 9.89 18.50
N LYS A 44 -3.20 10.38 19.58
CA LYS A 44 -2.65 10.17 20.94
C LYS A 44 -2.88 8.76 21.47
N ASP A 45 -4.00 8.16 21.11
CA ASP A 45 -4.48 6.91 21.72
C ASP A 45 -4.49 5.73 20.74
N LEU A 46 -4.06 5.93 19.48
CA LEU A 46 -4.00 4.87 18.47
C LEU A 46 -2.80 3.96 18.74
N LYS A 47 -3.08 2.70 19.07
CA LYS A 47 -2.05 1.69 19.33
C LYS A 47 -2.03 0.67 18.20
N ALA A 48 -0.85 0.37 17.66
CA ALA A 48 -0.67 -0.58 16.57
C ALA A 48 -1.26 -1.97 16.90
N ALA A 49 -1.18 -2.40 18.16
CA ALA A 49 -1.68 -3.70 18.61
C ALA A 49 -3.21 -3.83 18.51
N ASP A 50 -3.94 -2.72 18.66
CA ASP A 50 -5.39 -2.69 18.66
C ASP A 50 -5.98 -2.67 17.24
N ILE A 51 -5.15 -2.35 16.23
CA ILE A 51 -5.58 -2.25 14.83
C ILE A 51 -5.71 -3.65 14.26
N ALA A 52 -6.92 -4.03 13.86
CA ALA A 52 -7.23 -5.28 13.18
C ALA A 52 -7.58 -5.08 11.69
N ALA A 53 -7.98 -3.87 11.29
CA ALA A 53 -8.16 -3.55 9.88
C ALA A 53 -7.82 -2.08 9.58
N ILE A 54 -7.42 -1.84 8.34
CA ILE A 54 -7.17 -0.52 7.78
C ILE A 54 -8.01 -0.44 6.51
N ARG A 55 -8.95 0.49 6.46
CA ARG A 55 -9.77 0.74 5.27
C ARG A 55 -9.33 2.02 4.61
N ILE A 56 -8.94 1.93 3.35
CA ILE A 56 -8.55 3.05 2.50
C ILE A 56 -9.61 3.23 1.44
N VAL A 57 -10.19 4.43 1.36
CA VAL A 57 -11.29 4.75 0.44
C VAL A 57 -10.87 5.93 -0.42
N GLU A 58 -10.81 5.72 -1.72
CA GLU A 58 -10.68 6.73 -2.76
C GLU A 58 -12.01 6.87 -3.52
N PRO A 59 -12.22 7.91 -4.34
CA PRO A 59 -13.52 8.15 -4.99
C PRO A 59 -14.08 6.95 -5.76
N ASN A 60 -13.22 6.15 -6.37
CA ASN A 60 -13.62 5.05 -7.26
C ASN A 60 -13.15 3.67 -6.77
N ALA A 61 -12.53 3.58 -5.60
CA ALA A 61 -11.96 2.33 -5.12
C ALA A 61 -11.93 2.27 -3.59
N THR A 62 -12.02 1.06 -3.07
CA THR A 62 -11.81 0.76 -1.66
C THR A 62 -10.82 -0.38 -1.54
N LEU A 63 -9.92 -0.28 -0.57
CA LEU A 63 -9.01 -1.34 -0.21
C LEU A 63 -9.04 -1.53 1.29
N THR A 64 -9.25 -2.77 1.71
CA THR A 64 -9.30 -3.15 3.12
C THR A 64 -8.20 -4.15 3.43
N LEU A 65 -7.21 -3.69 4.19
CA LEU A 65 -6.21 -4.54 4.80
C LEU A 65 -6.81 -5.05 6.12
N GLN A 66 -6.87 -6.36 6.30
CA GLN A 66 -7.45 -6.95 7.52
C GLN A 66 -6.55 -8.06 8.06
N ARG A 67 -6.52 -8.18 9.38
CA ARG A 67 -5.79 -9.25 10.05
C ARG A 67 -6.71 -10.47 10.18
N LYS A 68 -6.36 -11.56 9.50
CA LYS A 68 -7.02 -12.87 9.60
C LYS A 68 -6.03 -13.89 10.18
N ALA A 69 -6.36 -14.46 11.32
CA ALA A 69 -5.43 -15.26 12.11
C ALA A 69 -4.14 -14.47 12.36
N ASP A 70 -2.99 -14.95 11.91
CA ASP A 70 -1.69 -14.32 12.12
C ASP A 70 -1.17 -13.55 10.90
N ARG A 71 -2.01 -13.34 9.87
CA ARG A 71 -1.61 -12.68 8.63
C ARG A 71 -2.48 -11.49 8.30
N TRP A 72 -1.88 -10.49 7.65
CA TRP A 72 -2.60 -9.42 7.00
C TRP A 72 -2.98 -9.85 5.58
N THR A 73 -4.20 -9.54 5.19
CA THR A 73 -4.78 -9.91 3.90
C THR A 73 -5.53 -8.74 3.29
N ILE A 74 -5.78 -8.80 1.98
CA ILE A 74 -6.54 -7.80 1.22
C ILE A 74 -7.93 -8.38 0.93
N ALA A 75 -8.96 -7.82 1.55
CA ALA A 75 -10.32 -8.33 1.47
C ALA A 75 -10.86 -8.37 0.03
N GLU A 76 -10.65 -7.33 -0.72
CA GLU A 76 -11.12 -7.17 -2.11
C GLU A 76 -10.36 -8.06 -3.11
N ARG A 77 -9.33 -8.78 -2.64
CA ARG A 77 -8.52 -9.72 -3.43
C ARG A 77 -8.58 -11.14 -2.88
N ALA A 78 -9.77 -11.57 -2.46
CA ALA A 78 -10.02 -12.91 -1.92
C ALA A 78 -9.06 -13.27 -0.76
N ASP A 79 -8.80 -12.31 0.11
CA ASP A 79 -7.88 -12.45 1.24
C ASP A 79 -6.43 -12.78 0.85
N PHE A 80 -6.00 -12.30 -0.30
CA PHE A 80 -4.61 -12.45 -0.72
C PHE A 80 -3.67 -11.84 0.34
N PRO A 81 -2.52 -12.47 0.65
CA PRO A 81 -1.58 -11.97 1.64
C PRO A 81 -1.10 -10.55 1.33
N ALA A 82 -1.19 -9.68 2.32
CA ALA A 82 -0.59 -8.36 2.29
C ALA A 82 0.84 -8.42 2.85
N ASP A 83 1.69 -7.54 2.33
CA ASP A 83 3.06 -7.36 2.81
C ASP A 83 3.05 -6.76 4.24
N LEU A 84 3.37 -7.58 5.22
CA LEU A 84 3.39 -7.21 6.63
C LEU A 84 4.34 -6.03 6.91
N ALA A 85 5.47 -5.95 6.21
CA ALA A 85 6.43 -4.88 6.43
C ALA A 85 5.85 -3.53 6.01
N LYS A 86 5.17 -3.49 4.87
CA LYS A 86 4.49 -2.27 4.36
C LYS A 86 3.32 -1.86 5.25
N VAL A 87 2.50 -2.82 5.70
CA VAL A 87 1.40 -2.54 6.62
C VAL A 87 1.93 -1.95 7.93
N ARG A 88 2.96 -2.58 8.51
CA ARG A 88 3.61 -2.09 9.74
C ARG A 88 4.21 -0.70 9.55
N GLU A 89 4.94 -0.48 8.47
CA GLU A 89 5.53 0.82 8.16
C GLU A 89 4.47 1.91 8.09
N PHE A 90 3.37 1.67 7.38
CA PHE A 90 2.27 2.62 7.26
C PHE A 90 1.62 2.94 8.60
N VAL A 91 1.32 1.91 9.40
CA VAL A 91 0.72 2.09 10.75
C VAL A 91 1.64 2.91 11.65
N LEU A 92 2.93 2.60 11.69
CA LEU A 92 3.89 3.34 12.50
C LEU A 92 4.02 4.79 12.04
N LYS A 93 4.11 5.03 10.73
CA LYS A 93 4.12 6.40 10.17
C LYS A 93 2.90 7.20 10.61
N VAL A 94 1.69 6.60 10.55
CA VAL A 94 0.46 7.30 10.94
C VAL A 94 0.42 7.59 12.44
N ILE A 95 0.84 6.65 13.28
CA ILE A 95 0.90 6.86 14.74
C ILE A 95 1.87 7.98 15.10
N ASP A 96 2.99 8.05 14.40
CA ASP A 96 4.04 9.04 14.66
C ASP A 96 3.81 10.39 13.97
N LEU A 97 2.69 10.55 13.22
CA LEU A 97 2.39 11.80 12.53
C LEU A 97 2.29 12.97 13.50
N LYS A 98 3.06 14.00 13.21
CA LYS A 98 3.05 15.26 13.94
C LYS A 98 2.61 16.41 13.05
N VAL A 99 1.88 17.35 13.64
CA VAL A 99 1.50 18.58 12.99
C VAL A 99 2.73 19.44 12.77
N GLY A 100 3.07 19.67 11.51
CA GLY A 100 4.10 20.64 11.12
C GLY A 100 3.53 22.05 10.95
N GLN A 101 2.29 22.14 10.46
CA GLN A 101 1.58 23.40 10.27
C GLN A 101 0.06 23.15 10.32
N SER A 102 -0.70 24.16 10.71
CA SER A 102 -2.16 24.12 10.62
C SER A 102 -2.70 25.37 9.95
N GLU A 103 -3.77 25.23 9.18
CA GLU A 103 -4.45 26.35 8.54
C GLU A 103 -5.98 26.18 8.62
N PRO A 104 -6.75 27.28 8.66
CA PRO A 104 -8.21 27.21 8.59
C PRO A 104 -8.63 26.59 7.27
N LEU A 105 -9.58 25.64 7.34
CA LEU A 105 -10.10 24.92 6.18
C LEU A 105 -11.49 25.46 5.82
N GLY A 106 -11.54 26.37 4.86
CA GLY A 106 -12.77 26.86 4.23
C GLY A 106 -13.28 25.90 3.16
N GLU A 107 -14.50 26.09 2.70
CA GLU A 107 -15.12 25.22 1.69
C GLU A 107 -14.36 25.21 0.35
N LYS A 108 -13.86 26.38 -0.08
CA LYS A 108 -13.03 26.50 -1.29
C LYS A 108 -11.67 25.81 -1.14
N ASP A 109 -11.12 25.79 0.07
CA ASP A 109 -9.83 25.17 0.37
C ASP A 109 -9.91 23.65 0.40
N ARG A 110 -11.07 23.08 0.76
CA ARG A 110 -11.30 21.63 0.72
C ARG A 110 -11.02 21.07 -0.67
N ALA A 111 -11.62 21.63 -1.70
CA ALA A 111 -11.39 21.20 -3.08
C ALA A 111 -9.95 21.44 -3.54
N ARG A 112 -9.36 22.60 -3.21
CA ARG A 112 -7.97 22.96 -3.54
C ARG A 112 -6.96 21.98 -2.92
N LEU A 113 -7.23 21.52 -1.71
CA LEU A 113 -6.37 20.61 -0.96
C LEU A 113 -6.75 19.14 -1.11
N ASN A 114 -7.76 18.81 -1.92
CA ASN A 114 -8.31 17.47 -2.07
C ASN A 114 -8.73 16.87 -0.70
N LEU A 115 -9.33 17.70 0.15
CA LEU A 115 -9.86 17.31 1.47
C LEU A 115 -11.39 17.24 1.46
N ASP A 116 -11.98 17.19 0.27
CA ASP A 116 -13.37 16.91 -0.04
C ASP A 116 -13.57 15.43 -0.45
N ALA A 117 -14.62 15.13 -1.20
CA ALA A 117 -14.89 13.79 -1.72
C ALA A 117 -13.81 13.25 -2.68
N SER A 118 -12.90 14.10 -3.17
CA SER A 118 -11.77 13.69 -4.02
C SER A 118 -10.54 13.18 -3.23
N GLY A 119 -10.54 13.35 -1.92
CA GLY A 119 -9.47 12.90 -1.04
C GLY A 119 -9.51 11.41 -0.75
N THR A 120 -8.50 10.94 -0.06
CA THR A 120 -8.40 9.55 0.39
C THR A 120 -8.76 9.47 1.88
N LYS A 121 -9.79 8.72 2.21
CA LYS A 121 -10.15 8.45 3.62
C LYS A 121 -9.42 7.20 4.10
N VAL A 122 -8.76 7.30 5.24
CA VAL A 122 -8.12 6.16 5.91
C VAL A 122 -8.78 5.96 7.27
N GLU A 123 -9.22 4.74 7.55
CA GLU A 123 -9.85 4.34 8.80
C GLU A 123 -9.08 3.19 9.43
N PHE A 124 -8.82 3.29 10.72
CA PHE A 124 -8.23 2.22 11.54
C PHE A 124 -9.31 1.60 12.39
N LEU A 125 -9.46 0.29 12.31
CA LEU A 125 -10.55 -0.45 12.93
C LEU A 125 -10.03 -1.52 13.89
N SER A 126 -10.74 -1.74 14.99
CA SER A 126 -10.52 -2.84 15.90
C SER A 126 -11.01 -4.17 15.32
N ALA A 127 -10.76 -5.28 16.03
CA ALA A 127 -11.29 -6.61 15.68
C ALA A 127 -12.83 -6.65 15.60
N ASP A 128 -13.50 -5.81 16.37
CA ASP A 128 -14.98 -5.67 16.37
C ASP A 128 -15.47 -4.64 15.33
N ASN A 129 -14.64 -4.24 14.39
CA ASN A 129 -14.91 -3.18 13.40
C ASN A 129 -15.26 -1.81 13.99
N LYS A 130 -14.86 -1.53 15.23
CA LYS A 130 -15.03 -0.21 15.84
C LYS A 130 -13.93 0.73 15.36
N PRO A 131 -14.26 2.00 15.05
CA PRO A 131 -13.26 2.97 14.63
C PRO A 131 -12.33 3.32 15.81
N LEU A 132 -11.03 3.15 15.60
CA LEU A 132 -9.97 3.54 16.52
C LEU A 132 -9.40 4.91 16.18
N GLY A 133 -9.46 5.28 14.91
CA GLY A 133 -9.01 6.53 14.37
C GLY A 133 -9.28 6.63 12.89
N ALA A 134 -9.33 7.84 12.36
CA ALA A 134 -9.47 8.09 10.95
C ALA A 134 -8.81 9.41 10.56
N LEU A 135 -8.42 9.52 9.29
CA LEU A 135 -7.97 10.78 8.70
C LEU A 135 -8.39 10.84 7.24
N ASN A 136 -8.66 12.04 6.76
CA ASN A 136 -8.79 12.31 5.34
C ASN A 136 -7.46 12.86 4.84
N VAL A 137 -6.90 12.20 3.83
CA VAL A 137 -5.60 12.49 3.22
C VAL A 137 -5.85 13.26 1.93
N GLY A 138 -5.36 14.48 1.89
CA GLY A 138 -5.53 15.39 0.77
C GLY A 138 -4.31 15.47 -0.15
N ARG A 139 -4.03 16.67 -0.63
CA ARG A 139 -2.95 16.98 -1.57
C ARG A 139 -1.59 16.83 -0.92
N LYS A 140 -0.60 16.33 -1.69
CA LYS A 140 0.82 16.35 -1.31
C LYS A 140 1.34 17.78 -1.24
N TYR A 141 2.16 18.05 -0.23
CA TYR A 141 2.97 19.25 -0.16
C TYR A 141 4.34 18.96 -0.79
N PHE A 142 4.82 19.89 -1.59
CA PHE A 142 6.10 19.76 -2.28
C PHE A 142 7.01 20.91 -1.87
N LYS A 143 8.23 20.57 -1.51
CA LYS A 143 9.32 21.51 -1.32
C LYS A 143 10.17 21.57 -2.57
N ARG A 144 10.63 22.77 -2.93
CA ARG A 144 11.60 22.93 -4.01
C ARG A 144 12.99 22.63 -3.48
N GLU A 145 13.76 21.89 -4.27
CA GLU A 145 15.16 21.62 -3.94
C GLU A 145 15.98 22.92 -4.08
N VAL A 146 16.85 23.21 -3.10
CA VAL A 146 17.60 24.49 -3.08
C VAL A 146 18.53 24.59 -4.29
N ASP A 147 19.17 23.48 -4.65
CA ASP A 147 20.14 23.41 -5.74
C ASP A 147 19.49 23.17 -7.12
N ASN A 148 18.22 22.81 -7.17
CA ASN A 148 17.45 22.61 -8.39
C ASN A 148 15.98 23.04 -8.17
N PRO A 149 15.65 24.33 -8.35
CA PRO A 149 14.31 24.87 -8.10
C PRO A 149 13.18 24.26 -8.94
N ASP A 150 13.52 23.62 -10.06
CA ASP A 150 12.55 22.95 -10.95
C ASP A 150 12.18 21.56 -10.42
N LYS A 151 12.96 21.00 -9.49
CA LYS A 151 12.69 19.71 -8.87
C LYS A 151 11.87 19.87 -7.60
N ALA A 152 10.64 19.39 -7.67
CA ALA A 152 9.72 19.34 -6.52
C ALA A 152 9.81 17.99 -5.82
N ILE A 153 10.16 18.00 -4.53
CA ILE A 153 10.24 16.79 -3.70
C ILE A 153 9.02 16.76 -2.78
N PRO A 154 8.30 15.61 -2.67
CA PRO A 154 7.24 15.47 -1.68
C PRO A 154 7.82 15.61 -0.27
N ASP A 155 7.37 16.62 0.49
CA ASP A 155 7.89 16.96 1.82
C ASP A 155 6.81 16.88 2.90
N GLY A 156 5.57 16.55 2.53
CA GLY A 156 4.46 16.41 3.46
C GLY A 156 3.12 16.17 2.80
N ARG A 157 2.08 16.19 3.60
CA ARG A 157 0.70 15.94 3.18
C ARG A 157 -0.28 16.80 3.97
N PHE A 158 -1.28 17.33 3.28
CA PHE A 158 -2.43 17.95 3.94
C PHE A 158 -3.38 16.85 4.41
N VAL A 159 -3.81 16.93 5.66
CA VAL A 159 -4.77 16.00 6.25
C VAL A 159 -5.81 16.74 7.09
N VAL A 160 -6.98 16.12 7.26
CA VAL A 160 -8.00 16.58 8.18
C VAL A 160 -8.48 15.43 9.04
N LEU A 161 -8.73 15.68 10.30
CA LEU A 161 -9.26 14.69 11.24
C LEU A 161 -10.79 14.79 11.31
N PRO A 162 -11.53 13.68 11.39
CA PRO A 162 -12.93 13.70 11.75
C PRO A 162 -13.14 14.39 13.09
N GLY A 163 -14.11 15.30 13.14
CA GLY A 163 -14.36 16.17 14.32
C GLY A 163 -13.57 17.48 14.33
N GLU A 164 -12.55 17.63 13.49
CA GLU A 164 -11.75 18.85 13.35
C GLU A 164 -11.83 19.40 11.90
N GLU A 165 -12.99 19.26 11.25
CA GLU A 165 -13.18 19.53 9.82
C GLU A 165 -12.92 20.99 9.39
N ARG A 166 -12.73 21.90 10.35
CA ARG A 166 -12.43 23.33 10.09
C ARG A 166 -10.93 23.62 10.02
N THR A 167 -10.07 22.62 10.22
CA THR A 167 -8.63 22.79 10.27
C THR A 167 -7.95 21.79 9.38
N ALA A 168 -7.14 22.26 8.45
CA ALA A 168 -6.22 21.42 7.69
C ALA A 168 -4.87 21.37 8.40
N TYR A 169 -4.31 20.19 8.52
CA TYR A 169 -2.99 19.97 9.07
C TYR A 169 -2.02 19.58 7.96
N LEU A 170 -0.85 20.21 7.93
CA LEU A 170 0.27 19.77 7.13
C LEU A 170 1.15 18.89 8.01
N VAL A 171 1.32 17.63 7.62
CA VAL A 171 2.19 16.65 8.30
C VAL A 171 3.47 16.44 7.50
N GLY A 172 4.57 16.09 8.17
CA GLY A 172 5.90 15.93 7.56
C GLY A 172 6.12 14.61 6.84
N ASP A 173 5.09 13.74 6.72
CA ASP A 173 5.14 12.52 5.91
C ASP A 173 4.22 12.69 4.69
N PRO A 174 4.68 12.39 3.46
CA PRO A 174 3.86 12.50 2.25
C PRO A 174 2.78 11.43 2.15
N LEU A 175 2.71 10.45 3.07
CA LEU A 175 1.71 9.38 3.13
C LEU A 175 1.45 8.73 1.77
N THR A 176 2.52 8.38 1.07
CA THR A 176 2.44 7.82 -0.29
C THR A 176 1.77 6.45 -0.31
N GLN A 177 1.79 5.74 0.82
CA GLN A 177 1.11 4.46 0.99
C GLN A 177 -0.42 4.58 1.18
N ALA A 178 -0.96 5.78 1.44
CA ALA A 178 -2.40 5.98 1.54
C ALA A 178 -3.06 5.90 0.14
N THR A 179 -3.16 4.70 -0.41
CA THR A 179 -3.71 4.44 -1.75
C THR A 179 -4.43 3.10 -1.79
N THR A 180 -5.45 3.00 -2.64
CA THR A 180 -6.22 1.76 -2.90
C THR A 180 -5.53 0.84 -3.91
N ARG A 181 -4.35 1.22 -4.42
CA ARG A 181 -3.60 0.43 -5.38
C ARG A 181 -3.07 -0.86 -4.75
N THR A 182 -3.68 -1.98 -5.08
CA THR A 182 -3.39 -3.31 -4.50
C THR A 182 -1.92 -3.70 -4.64
N ALA A 183 -1.32 -3.39 -5.81
CA ALA A 183 0.08 -3.69 -6.11
C ALA A 183 1.08 -3.13 -5.09
N ASP A 184 0.70 -2.08 -4.36
CA ASP A 184 1.56 -1.48 -3.33
C ASP A 184 1.52 -2.24 -2.01
N TRP A 185 0.53 -3.13 -1.82
CA TRP A 185 0.27 -3.81 -0.56
C TRP A 185 0.48 -5.32 -0.58
N ILE A 186 0.55 -5.94 -1.77
CA ILE A 186 0.66 -7.40 -1.91
C ILE A 186 2.04 -7.91 -1.50
N GLU A 187 2.04 -9.12 -0.91
CA GLU A 187 3.24 -9.93 -0.69
C GLU A 187 3.66 -10.55 -2.03
N ARG A 188 4.89 -10.30 -2.47
CA ARG A 188 5.39 -10.70 -3.80
C ARG A 188 6.37 -11.86 -3.76
N SER A 189 6.97 -12.16 -2.60
CA SER A 189 8.06 -13.12 -2.48
C SER A 189 7.63 -14.58 -2.70
N SER A 190 6.34 -14.87 -2.56
CA SER A 190 5.81 -16.25 -2.66
C SER A 190 5.65 -16.77 -4.09
N PHE A 191 5.97 -15.98 -5.12
CA PHE A 191 5.76 -16.35 -6.53
C PHE A 191 7.02 -16.79 -7.27
N GLN A 192 8.18 -16.74 -6.66
CA GLN A 192 9.43 -17.15 -7.30
C GLN A 192 9.63 -18.65 -7.14
N VAL A 193 9.89 -19.34 -8.26
CA VAL A 193 10.22 -20.77 -8.28
C VAL A 193 11.70 -20.94 -8.57
N GLU A 194 12.47 -21.12 -7.50
CA GLU A 194 13.91 -21.28 -7.59
C GLU A 194 14.31 -22.75 -7.76
N LYS A 195 15.53 -23.00 -8.27
CA LYS A 195 16.19 -24.32 -8.36
C LYS A 195 15.30 -25.40 -8.99
N VAL A 196 14.68 -25.05 -10.11
CA VAL A 196 13.80 -25.97 -10.85
C VAL A 196 14.57 -27.21 -11.26
N LYS A 197 14.05 -28.41 -10.89
CA LYS A 197 14.57 -29.72 -11.23
C LYS A 197 13.87 -30.29 -12.44
N THR A 198 12.52 -30.22 -12.49
CA THR A 198 11.71 -30.65 -13.62
C THR A 198 10.77 -29.54 -14.04
N LEU A 199 10.55 -29.41 -15.32
CA LEU A 199 9.61 -28.46 -15.91
C LEU A 199 8.82 -29.17 -17.01
N GLU A 200 7.50 -29.24 -16.83
CA GLU A 200 6.58 -29.76 -17.84
C GLU A 200 5.61 -28.67 -18.26
N VAL A 201 5.46 -28.48 -19.56
CA VAL A 201 4.55 -27.48 -20.13
C VAL A 201 3.57 -28.17 -21.05
N ARG A 202 2.28 -27.89 -20.84
CA ARG A 202 1.16 -28.39 -21.65
C ARG A 202 0.38 -27.23 -22.23
N TYR A 203 0.32 -27.17 -23.54
CA TYR A 203 -0.44 -26.18 -24.27
C TYR A 203 -1.90 -26.59 -24.46
N PRO A 204 -2.84 -25.65 -24.62
CA PRO A 204 -4.27 -25.96 -24.87
C PRO A 204 -4.48 -26.81 -26.12
N GLY A 205 -3.60 -26.75 -27.12
CA GLY A 205 -3.62 -27.54 -28.35
C GLY A 205 -3.18 -29.01 -28.18
N GLY A 206 -2.80 -29.43 -26.96
CA GLY A 206 -2.35 -30.79 -26.69
C GLY A 206 -0.84 -31.02 -26.83
N GLU A 207 -0.08 -30.04 -27.33
CA GLU A 207 1.36 -30.10 -27.31
C GLU A 207 1.90 -30.09 -25.87
N THR A 208 2.85 -31.02 -25.59
CA THR A 208 3.46 -31.17 -24.28
C THR A 208 4.94 -31.44 -24.41
N TRP A 209 5.74 -30.81 -23.57
CA TRP A 209 7.15 -31.11 -23.43
C TRP A 209 7.56 -31.10 -21.98
N ARG A 210 8.59 -31.90 -21.65
CA ARG A 210 9.12 -31.99 -20.29
C ARG A 210 10.65 -32.06 -20.34
N VAL A 211 11.26 -31.25 -19.47
CA VAL A 211 12.70 -31.26 -19.25
C VAL A 211 13.03 -31.54 -17.81
N GLU A 212 14.18 -32.14 -17.57
CA GLU A 212 14.66 -32.47 -16.22
C GLU A 212 16.17 -32.32 -16.12
N ARG A 213 16.66 -32.02 -14.92
CA ARG A 213 18.10 -31.96 -14.60
C ARG A 213 18.36 -32.59 -13.22
N SER A 214 19.56 -33.13 -13.03
CA SER A 214 19.93 -33.81 -11.78
C SER A 214 20.40 -32.85 -10.68
N GLY A 215 20.80 -31.64 -11.00
CA GLY A 215 21.30 -30.64 -10.07
C GLY A 215 21.26 -29.25 -10.68
N ASP A 216 21.54 -28.21 -9.89
CA ASP A 216 21.39 -26.82 -10.33
C ASP A 216 22.32 -26.44 -11.49
N ASN A 217 23.53 -26.97 -11.49
CA ASN A 217 24.51 -26.77 -12.55
C ASN A 217 24.56 -27.90 -13.57
N ALA A 218 23.57 -28.82 -13.54
CA ALA A 218 23.51 -29.92 -14.49
C ALA A 218 22.74 -29.51 -15.75
N ASP A 219 23.17 -30.06 -16.91
CA ASP A 219 22.48 -29.84 -18.16
C ASP A 219 21.06 -30.40 -18.15
N TRP A 220 20.17 -29.70 -18.82
CA TRP A 220 18.81 -30.16 -19.07
C TRP A 220 18.78 -31.34 -20.03
N LYS A 221 17.88 -32.26 -19.75
CA LYS A 221 17.57 -33.40 -20.64
C LYS A 221 16.09 -33.37 -21.02
N LEU A 222 15.79 -33.66 -22.26
CA LEU A 222 14.41 -33.83 -22.73
C LEU A 222 13.90 -35.20 -22.27
N ALA A 223 12.84 -35.18 -21.44
CA ALA A 223 12.23 -36.42 -20.97
C ALA A 223 11.42 -37.09 -22.10
N GLY A 224 11.66 -38.38 -22.36
CA GLY A 224 10.96 -39.09 -23.40
C GLY A 224 11.39 -38.72 -24.84
N ALA A 225 12.60 -38.19 -25.02
CA ALA A 225 13.12 -37.83 -26.32
C ALA A 225 13.08 -38.98 -27.30
N LYS A 226 12.58 -38.73 -28.51
CA LYS A 226 12.59 -39.69 -29.63
C LYS A 226 13.95 -39.65 -30.35
N PRO A 227 14.30 -40.73 -31.08
CA PRO A 227 15.53 -40.75 -31.89
C PRO A 227 15.55 -39.54 -32.84
N GLY A 228 16.62 -38.76 -32.77
CA GLY A 228 16.79 -37.53 -33.56
C GLY A 228 16.31 -36.23 -32.98
N GLU A 229 15.54 -36.27 -31.89
CA GLU A 229 15.15 -35.05 -31.13
C GLU A 229 16.33 -34.52 -30.31
N LYS A 230 16.55 -33.23 -30.40
CA LYS A 230 17.59 -32.52 -29.64
C LYS A 230 16.95 -31.41 -28.82
N LEU A 231 17.35 -31.32 -27.55
CA LEU A 231 16.94 -30.23 -26.69
C LEU A 231 17.68 -28.95 -27.04
N ASP A 232 16.93 -27.85 -27.14
CA ASP A 232 17.46 -26.50 -27.16
C ASP A 232 17.74 -26.08 -25.68
N ILE A 233 18.97 -26.31 -25.23
CA ILE A 233 19.40 -26.01 -23.84
C ILE A 233 19.24 -24.53 -23.52
N PRO A 234 19.58 -23.54 -24.35
CA PRO A 234 19.29 -22.14 -24.10
C PRO A 234 17.82 -21.86 -23.81
N ARG A 235 16.88 -22.46 -24.54
CA ARG A 235 15.45 -22.30 -24.31
C ARG A 235 14.99 -22.97 -23.01
N ALA A 236 15.51 -24.12 -22.66
CA ALA A 236 15.22 -24.79 -21.39
C ALA A 236 15.71 -23.95 -20.20
N ASN A 237 16.90 -23.37 -20.30
CA ASN A 237 17.41 -22.43 -19.32
C ASN A 237 16.51 -21.20 -19.22
N ALA A 238 16.13 -20.58 -20.33
CA ALA A 238 15.27 -19.40 -20.34
C ALA A 238 13.91 -19.68 -19.68
N ALA A 239 13.30 -20.84 -19.95
CA ALA A 239 12.04 -21.25 -19.34
C ALA A 239 12.16 -21.42 -17.81
N SER A 240 13.25 -22.05 -17.33
CA SER A 240 13.52 -22.16 -15.89
C SER A 240 13.78 -20.80 -15.24
N TYR A 241 14.55 -19.94 -15.90
CA TYR A 241 14.83 -18.58 -15.43
C TYR A 241 13.57 -17.72 -15.35
N SER A 242 12.64 -17.87 -16.30
CA SER A 242 11.37 -17.15 -16.28
C SER A 242 10.56 -17.41 -15.01
N LEU A 243 10.65 -18.62 -14.44
CA LEU A 243 9.98 -18.96 -13.19
C LEU A 243 10.66 -18.35 -11.96
N GLN A 244 11.98 -18.16 -12.01
CA GLN A 244 12.73 -17.46 -10.93
C GLN A 244 12.48 -15.95 -10.94
N LEU A 245 12.21 -15.39 -12.12
CA LEU A 245 11.97 -13.96 -12.33
C LEU A 245 10.48 -13.60 -12.36
N LEU A 246 9.61 -14.51 -11.90
CA LEU A 246 8.19 -14.20 -11.81
C LEU A 246 7.97 -13.01 -10.86
N GLU A 247 7.47 -11.92 -11.41
CA GLU A 247 7.07 -10.74 -10.67
C GLU A 247 5.54 -10.66 -10.63
N LEU A 248 5.00 -10.63 -9.43
CA LEU A 248 3.58 -10.39 -9.22
C LEU A 248 3.31 -8.89 -9.38
N ALA A 249 2.73 -8.49 -10.50
CA ALA A 249 2.37 -7.10 -10.76
C ALA A 249 1.19 -6.64 -9.90
N ASP A 250 0.11 -7.44 -9.90
CA ASP A 250 -1.09 -7.20 -9.10
C ASP A 250 -1.86 -8.51 -8.91
N VAL A 251 -2.89 -8.50 -8.07
CA VAL A 251 -3.84 -9.61 -7.87
C VAL A 251 -5.16 -9.23 -8.48
N ALA A 252 -5.63 -10.03 -9.43
CA ALA A 252 -6.92 -9.80 -10.06
C ALA A 252 -8.07 -9.92 -9.04
N PRO A 253 -9.15 -9.14 -9.19
CA PRO A 253 -10.36 -9.33 -8.40
C PRO A 253 -10.97 -10.72 -8.65
N LYS A 254 -11.75 -11.21 -7.68
CA LYS A 254 -12.32 -12.57 -7.73
C LYS A 254 -13.25 -12.78 -8.94
N ASP A 255 -13.88 -11.73 -9.39
CA ASP A 255 -14.83 -11.67 -10.50
C ASP A 255 -14.20 -11.23 -11.82
N ALA A 256 -12.87 -11.27 -11.93
CA ALA A 256 -12.17 -10.94 -13.17
C ALA A 256 -12.65 -11.83 -14.31
N VAL A 257 -13.05 -11.20 -15.40
CA VAL A 257 -13.52 -11.86 -16.63
C VAL A 257 -12.40 -11.90 -17.68
N ASP A 258 -12.57 -12.74 -18.70
CA ASP A 258 -11.63 -12.80 -19.83
C ASP A 258 -10.17 -13.08 -19.47
N THR A 259 -9.94 -13.84 -18.43
CA THR A 259 -8.60 -14.17 -17.94
C THR A 259 -7.86 -15.19 -18.81
N GLY A 260 -8.58 -15.92 -19.68
CA GLY A 260 -8.02 -17.03 -20.47
C GLY A 260 -7.66 -18.27 -19.63
N LEU A 261 -8.06 -18.30 -18.36
CA LEU A 261 -7.79 -19.42 -17.45
C LEU A 261 -8.74 -20.62 -17.63
N ASP A 262 -9.70 -20.52 -18.53
CA ASP A 262 -10.54 -21.62 -19.00
C ASP A 262 -9.77 -22.60 -19.90
N LYS A 263 -8.81 -22.08 -20.68
CA LYS A 263 -7.89 -22.86 -21.56
C LYS A 263 -6.44 -22.41 -21.35
N PRO A 264 -5.87 -22.61 -20.16
CA PRO A 264 -4.56 -22.09 -19.83
C PRO A 264 -3.43 -22.92 -20.44
N ILE A 265 -2.27 -22.30 -20.59
CA ILE A 265 -1.02 -23.06 -20.61
C ILE A 265 -0.79 -23.56 -19.19
N ARG A 266 -0.52 -24.84 -19.02
CA ARG A 266 -0.21 -25.46 -17.73
C ARG A 266 1.28 -25.70 -17.63
N VAL A 267 1.85 -25.24 -16.51
CA VAL A 267 3.27 -25.39 -16.20
C VAL A 267 3.38 -26.10 -14.86
N ASP A 268 3.90 -27.32 -14.88
CA ASP A 268 4.19 -28.08 -13.67
C ASP A 268 5.70 -28.07 -13.45
N ALA A 269 6.13 -27.57 -12.30
CA ALA A 269 7.54 -27.49 -11.94
C ALA A 269 7.80 -28.20 -10.61
N THR A 270 8.89 -28.96 -10.52
CA THR A 270 9.42 -29.44 -9.24
C THR A 270 10.80 -28.86 -9.02
N THR A 271 11.15 -28.58 -7.78
CA THR A 271 12.43 -28.00 -7.40
C THR A 271 13.38 -29.07 -6.86
N LEU A 272 14.66 -28.75 -6.74
CA LEU A 272 15.67 -29.67 -6.21
C LEU A 272 15.48 -29.99 -4.73
N ASP A 273 14.81 -29.12 -3.98
CA ASP A 273 14.44 -29.31 -2.57
C ASP A 273 13.09 -30.01 -2.39
N GLY A 274 12.44 -30.42 -3.51
CA GLY A 274 11.24 -31.25 -3.53
C GLY A 274 9.92 -30.47 -3.41
N ALA A 275 9.91 -29.16 -3.59
CA ALA A 275 8.67 -28.41 -3.74
C ALA A 275 8.06 -28.66 -5.12
N SER A 276 6.72 -28.61 -5.22
CA SER A 276 5.99 -28.79 -6.48
C SER A 276 5.06 -27.60 -6.70
N TYR A 277 5.02 -27.11 -7.93
CA TYR A 277 4.24 -25.97 -8.34
C TYR A 277 3.41 -26.31 -9.57
N ALA A 278 2.12 -26.00 -9.51
CA ALA A 278 1.21 -26.09 -10.66
C ALA A 278 0.74 -24.69 -11.03
N ILE A 279 1.22 -24.18 -12.14
CA ILE A 279 0.98 -22.83 -12.62
C ILE A 279 0.07 -22.91 -13.85
N LYS A 280 -0.97 -22.09 -13.89
CA LYS A 280 -1.80 -21.90 -15.08
C LYS A 280 -1.54 -20.49 -15.60
N VAL A 281 -1.18 -20.37 -16.86
CA VAL A 281 -0.96 -19.10 -17.52
C VAL A 281 -2.10 -18.88 -18.51
N GLY A 282 -2.85 -17.82 -18.30
CA GLY A 282 -3.98 -17.39 -19.11
C GLY A 282 -3.59 -16.36 -20.15
N ARG A 283 -4.48 -15.41 -20.42
CA ARG A 283 -4.34 -14.39 -21.44
C ARG A 283 -3.38 -13.26 -21.03
N LEU A 284 -2.70 -12.69 -22.01
CA LEU A 284 -1.97 -11.44 -21.87
C LEU A 284 -2.95 -10.26 -21.74
N ALA A 285 -2.76 -9.43 -20.73
CA ALA A 285 -3.49 -8.20 -20.50
C ALA A 285 -2.49 -7.04 -20.30
N GLY A 286 -2.37 -6.17 -21.30
CA GLY A 286 -1.27 -5.21 -21.36
C GLY A 286 0.07 -5.94 -21.43
N ASP A 287 0.96 -5.68 -20.49
CA ASP A 287 2.28 -6.30 -20.38
C ASP A 287 2.32 -7.52 -19.44
N ASN A 288 1.17 -7.90 -18.85
CA ASN A 288 1.11 -8.94 -17.83
C ASN A 288 0.19 -10.10 -18.24
N TYR A 289 0.53 -11.32 -17.84
CA TYR A 289 -0.33 -12.47 -17.99
C TYR A 289 -1.19 -12.70 -16.75
N TYR A 290 -2.42 -13.18 -16.93
CA TYR A 290 -3.16 -13.77 -15.84
C TYR A 290 -2.54 -15.11 -15.47
N VAL A 291 -2.23 -15.29 -14.20
CA VAL A 291 -1.60 -16.50 -13.68
C VAL A 291 -2.34 -16.98 -12.44
N THR A 292 -2.54 -18.28 -12.34
CA THR A 292 -2.91 -18.92 -11.05
C THR A 292 -1.82 -19.87 -10.64
N LEU A 293 -1.51 -19.88 -9.36
CA LEU A 293 -0.65 -20.86 -8.72
C LEU A 293 -1.55 -21.74 -7.83
N ALA A 294 -1.70 -23.01 -8.19
CA ALA A 294 -2.43 -24.00 -7.40
C ALA A 294 -1.44 -25.01 -6.83
N ASP A 295 -1.70 -25.47 -5.61
CA ASP A 295 -1.00 -26.57 -4.94
C ASP A 295 0.53 -26.39 -4.79
N ALA A 296 1.00 -25.18 -4.57
CA ALA A 296 2.35 -25.00 -4.09
C ALA A 296 2.44 -25.55 -2.66
N LYS A 297 3.07 -26.69 -2.45
CA LYS A 297 3.62 -27.04 -1.14
C LYS A 297 4.82 -26.13 -0.88
N VAL A 298 4.54 -24.91 -0.48
CA VAL A 298 5.56 -23.99 -0.01
C VAL A 298 6.09 -24.58 1.29
N LYS A 299 7.33 -25.05 1.30
CA LYS A 299 8.00 -25.28 2.58
C LYS A 299 8.10 -23.92 3.26
N PRO A 300 7.68 -23.81 4.53
CA PRO A 300 7.90 -22.57 5.27
C PRO A 300 9.40 -22.24 5.20
N ASP A 301 9.69 -20.99 4.95
CA ASP A 301 11.06 -20.50 4.85
C ASP A 301 11.85 -21.00 6.07
N ALA A 302 13.09 -21.48 5.87
CA ALA A 302 13.91 -22.02 6.96
C ALA A 302 14.04 -21.02 8.12
N LYS A 303 13.98 -19.72 7.83
CA LYS A 303 13.96 -18.65 8.83
C LYS A 303 12.65 -18.61 9.64
N ASP A 304 11.52 -18.94 9.07
CA ASP A 304 10.25 -19.01 9.79
C ASP A 304 10.13 -20.27 10.63
N ALA A 305 10.68 -21.40 10.15
CA ALA A 305 10.78 -22.63 10.92
C ALA A 305 11.75 -22.51 12.11
N GLU A 306 12.84 -21.76 11.95
CA GLU A 306 13.80 -21.48 13.02
C GLU A 306 13.25 -20.47 14.06
N ARG A 307 12.47 -19.48 13.59
CA ARG A 307 11.76 -18.54 14.46
C ARG A 307 10.65 -19.23 15.27
N ALA A 308 9.88 -20.15 14.66
CA ALA A 308 8.87 -20.93 15.35
C ALA A 308 9.50 -21.79 16.45
N LYS A 309 10.63 -22.46 16.16
CA LYS A 309 11.38 -23.23 17.16
C LYS A 309 11.97 -22.38 18.29
N LEU A 310 12.37 -21.14 18.01
CA LEU A 310 12.86 -20.20 19.03
C LEU A 310 11.75 -19.67 19.93
N LEU A 311 10.52 -19.56 19.42
CA LEU A 311 9.34 -19.15 20.19
C LEU A 311 8.85 -20.30 21.09
N GLU A 312 8.79 -21.54 20.60
CA GLU A 312 8.49 -22.74 21.43
C GLU A 312 9.49 -22.92 22.57
N LYS A 313 10.79 -22.72 22.30
CA LYS A 313 11.84 -22.86 23.32
C LYS A 313 11.79 -21.77 24.41
N LYS A 314 11.16 -20.61 24.14
CA LYS A 314 10.96 -19.55 25.13
C LYS A 314 9.74 -19.79 26.02
N GLU A 315 8.75 -20.54 25.58
CA GLU A 315 7.60 -20.91 26.40
C GLU A 315 7.95 -22.02 27.38
N ASP A 316 8.77 -23.00 26.99
CA ASP A 316 9.21 -24.08 27.87
C ASP A 316 10.20 -23.65 28.98
N THR A 317 10.83 -22.47 28.84
CA THR A 317 11.75 -21.92 29.86
C THR A 317 11.03 -21.00 30.85
N LYS A 318 9.72 -20.78 30.72
CA LYS A 318 8.89 -19.97 31.64
C LYS A 318 7.93 -20.81 32.51
N LYS A 319 8.05 -22.13 32.49
CA LYS A 319 7.49 -23.05 33.45
C LYS A 319 8.61 -23.53 34.38
#